data_e82fc08866bd065856d2044252680c14
#
_entry.id   e82fc08866bd065856d2044252680c14
#
_cell.length_a   1.000
_cell.length_b   1.000
_cell.length_c   1.000
_cell.angle_alpha   90.00
_cell.angle_beta   90.00
_cell.angle_gamma   90.00
#
_symmetry.space_group_name_H-M   'P 1'
#
loop_
_entity.id
_entity.type
_entity.pdbx_description
1 polymer ?
#
loop_
_entity_poly.entity_id
_entity_poly.type
_entity_poly.pdbx_seq_one_letter_code
_entity_poly.pdbx_strand_id
1 'polypeptide(L)'
;MTSVNKNPEILTNLGIGSGINTTKLIEALVNSEVEGPKAQLENKEEKYKATISAFATVKNNLKVFNENLELIQNNNTLGYQGSSSDNTVATFTANGNASASATNSSLTVSSLATAHTLTGPSLSSSDSLVGARTITITNGTWSADPLQGGGQTHTSNGQDVISVTATSTTTIAQFRDMINNAATDSDNDGQKDVNATILYNGSNYMLALKSEFGATNEMKVTDNHASSPVYAYDTTDGPQMTQRVSGTDSSFTIDGVSMTRSSNSIDDLFNGMTLELMKASGSPITIKSDVDLASARDAITSFVTTYNDVYASLEDLRTNNSTDENQTESLAGDTLLRTIL
;
A
#
# COMPACT_ATOMS: atom_id res chain seq x y z
N MET A 1 21.53 22.89 -44.75
CA MET A 1 22.15 21.98 -45.74
C MET A 1 21.96 22.59 -47.12
N THR A 2 22.99 23.22 -47.62
CA THR A 2 22.97 23.82 -48.97
C THR A 2 23.26 22.69 -49.99
N SER A 3 22.29 22.39 -50.82
CA SER A 3 22.45 21.46 -51.93
C SER A 3 23.44 22.04 -52.94
N VAL A 4 24.59 21.40 -53.05
CA VAL A 4 25.53 21.70 -54.14
C VAL A 4 24.90 21.22 -55.44
N ASN A 5 24.51 22.16 -56.28
CA ASN A 5 23.93 21.87 -57.58
C ASN A 5 25.06 21.29 -58.48
N LYS A 6 25.10 19.96 -58.61
CA LYS A 6 26.01 19.26 -59.47
C LYS A 6 25.52 19.51 -60.90
N ASN A 7 26.23 20.33 -61.65
CA ASN A 7 25.97 20.54 -63.08
C ASN A 7 26.60 19.38 -63.88
N PRO A 8 25.85 18.33 -64.23
CA PRO A 8 26.40 17.09 -64.79
C PRO A 8 26.92 17.30 -66.25
N GLU A 9 26.53 18.40 -66.89
CA GLU A 9 26.89 18.62 -68.27
C GLU A 9 28.36 19.07 -68.50
N ILE A 10 28.98 19.72 -67.51
CA ILE A 10 30.40 20.14 -67.61
C ILE A 10 31.35 18.95 -67.46
N LEU A 11 30.96 17.96 -66.71
CA LEU A 11 31.77 16.76 -66.46
C LEU A 11 31.74 15.75 -67.57
N THR A 12 30.66 15.71 -68.37
CA THR A 12 30.51 14.81 -69.51
C THR A 12 31.31 15.30 -70.71
N ASN A 13 31.50 16.62 -70.90
CA ASN A 13 32.24 17.21 -71.99
C ASN A 13 33.78 17.12 -71.85
N LEU A 14 34.32 16.95 -70.65
CA LEU A 14 35.74 16.74 -70.37
C LEU A 14 36.23 15.31 -70.71
N GLY A 15 35.33 14.33 -70.83
CA GLY A 15 35.66 12.92 -71.09
C GLY A 15 35.66 12.50 -72.58
N ILE A 16 35.23 13.38 -73.48
CA ILE A 16 35.15 13.03 -74.92
C ILE A 16 36.55 13.11 -75.60
N GLY A 17 37.22 11.96 -75.66
CA GLY A 17 38.50 11.80 -76.40
C GLY A 17 39.62 11.04 -75.67
N SER A 18 39.57 10.90 -74.33
CA SER A 18 40.66 10.24 -73.60
C SER A 18 40.30 8.85 -73.02
N GLY A 19 39.03 8.42 -73.12
CA GLY A 19 38.58 7.14 -72.49
C GLY A 19 38.58 7.13 -70.97
N ILE A 20 38.92 8.24 -70.35
CA ILE A 20 39.00 8.35 -68.86
C ILE A 20 37.62 8.72 -68.33
N ASN A 21 37.05 7.89 -67.41
CA ASN A 21 35.82 8.19 -66.77
C ASN A 21 36.09 9.23 -65.65
N THR A 22 35.95 10.52 -66.01
CA THR A 22 36.22 11.66 -65.14
C THR A 22 35.31 11.67 -63.90
N THR A 23 34.11 11.15 -64.00
CA THR A 23 33.18 11.03 -62.86
C THR A 23 33.73 10.06 -61.81
N LYS A 24 34.20 8.90 -62.26
CA LYS A 24 34.83 7.92 -61.31
C LYS A 24 36.14 8.44 -60.73
N LEU A 25 36.92 9.22 -61.51
CA LEU A 25 38.15 9.81 -61.01
C LEU A 25 37.88 10.88 -59.92
N ILE A 26 36.87 11.71 -60.14
CA ILE A 26 36.45 12.72 -59.16
C ILE A 26 35.86 12.06 -57.90
N GLU A 27 35.03 11.04 -58.08
CA GLU A 27 34.51 10.26 -56.94
C GLU A 27 35.64 9.59 -56.14
N ALA A 28 36.61 8.99 -56.78
CA ALA A 28 37.77 8.38 -56.15
C ALA A 28 38.63 9.42 -55.38
N LEU A 29 38.89 10.60 -56.02
CA LEU A 29 39.61 11.69 -55.35
C LEU A 29 38.83 12.27 -54.15
N VAL A 30 37.55 12.54 -54.31
CA VAL A 30 36.71 13.05 -53.22
C VAL A 30 36.62 12.02 -52.09
N ASN A 31 36.43 10.75 -52.39
CA ASN A 31 36.41 9.70 -51.39
C ASN A 31 37.75 9.58 -50.67
N SER A 32 38.88 9.59 -51.40
CA SER A 32 40.23 9.55 -50.83
C SER A 32 40.50 10.72 -49.86
N GLU A 33 39.94 11.89 -50.13
CA GLU A 33 40.17 13.09 -49.30
C GLU A 33 39.17 13.17 -48.12
N VAL A 34 37.96 12.56 -48.25
CA VAL A 34 36.91 12.63 -47.27
C VAL A 34 36.89 11.39 -46.32
N GLU A 35 37.31 10.20 -46.82
CA GLU A 35 37.27 8.96 -46.02
C GLU A 35 38.11 9.05 -44.73
N GLY A 36 39.31 9.62 -44.79
CA GLY A 36 40.19 9.78 -43.64
C GLY A 36 39.59 10.66 -42.52
N PRO A 37 39.19 11.90 -42.83
CA PRO A 37 38.52 12.76 -41.85
C PRO A 37 37.18 12.21 -41.37
N LYS A 38 36.41 11.54 -42.21
CA LYS A 38 35.14 10.90 -41.85
C LYS A 38 35.36 9.76 -40.86
N ALA A 39 36.30 8.86 -41.13
CA ALA A 39 36.65 7.78 -40.22
C ALA A 39 37.14 8.30 -38.86
N GLN A 40 37.94 9.40 -38.85
CA GLN A 40 38.36 10.03 -37.60
C GLN A 40 37.17 10.64 -36.81
N LEU A 41 36.19 11.20 -37.52
CA LEU A 41 35.00 11.76 -36.86
C LEU A 41 34.11 10.65 -36.31
N GLU A 42 33.91 9.57 -37.05
CA GLU A 42 33.16 8.39 -36.63
C GLU A 42 33.82 7.76 -35.41
N ASN A 43 35.12 7.56 -35.39
CA ASN A 43 35.85 7.06 -34.23
C ASN A 43 35.74 7.98 -33.02
N LYS A 44 35.74 9.30 -33.20
CA LYS A 44 35.50 10.24 -32.11
C LYS A 44 34.06 10.17 -31.58
N GLU A 45 33.09 10.05 -32.48
CA GLU A 45 31.69 9.89 -32.11
C GLU A 45 31.45 8.61 -31.31
N GLU A 46 32.01 7.48 -31.72
CA GLU A 46 31.96 6.21 -31.02
C GLU A 46 32.60 6.32 -29.64
N LYS A 47 33.79 6.94 -29.56
CA LYS A 47 34.46 7.17 -28.27
C LYS A 47 33.63 8.03 -27.32
N TYR A 48 32.99 9.09 -27.82
CA TYR A 48 32.13 9.92 -26.98
C TYR A 48 30.86 9.18 -26.52
N LYS A 49 30.24 8.37 -27.39
CA LYS A 49 29.11 7.53 -27.05
C LYS A 49 29.48 6.52 -25.96
N ALA A 50 30.62 5.85 -26.09
CA ALA A 50 31.13 4.92 -25.11
C ALA A 50 31.39 5.61 -23.77
N THR A 51 32.02 6.79 -23.77
CA THR A 51 32.25 7.59 -22.56
C THR A 51 30.92 7.98 -21.87
N ILE A 52 29.92 8.42 -22.64
CA ILE A 52 28.59 8.75 -22.12
C ILE A 52 27.92 7.51 -21.51
N SER A 53 28.01 6.36 -22.18
CA SER A 53 27.50 5.08 -21.67
C SER A 53 28.16 4.69 -20.34
N ALA A 54 29.50 4.79 -20.27
CA ALA A 54 30.24 4.51 -19.07
C ALA A 54 29.82 5.42 -17.88
N PHE A 55 29.68 6.73 -18.10
CA PHE A 55 29.18 7.64 -17.09
C PHE A 55 27.73 7.36 -16.70
N ALA A 56 26.88 6.92 -17.65
CA ALA A 56 25.52 6.50 -17.32
C ALA A 56 25.51 5.26 -16.41
N THR A 57 26.41 4.31 -16.63
CA THR A 57 26.61 3.14 -15.77
C THR A 57 27.06 3.55 -14.35
N VAL A 58 28.05 4.44 -14.24
CA VAL A 58 28.50 4.99 -12.94
C VAL A 58 27.34 5.66 -12.21
N LYS A 59 26.61 6.52 -12.89
CA LYS A 59 25.45 7.22 -12.31
C LYS A 59 24.39 6.23 -11.83
N ASN A 60 24.09 5.20 -12.62
CA ASN A 60 23.12 4.18 -12.24
C ASN A 60 23.57 3.38 -11.02
N ASN A 61 24.85 2.98 -10.97
CA ASN A 61 25.41 2.22 -9.84
C ASN A 61 25.40 3.05 -8.55
N LEU A 62 25.78 4.32 -8.63
CA LEU A 62 25.69 5.23 -7.47
C LEU A 62 24.25 5.49 -7.03
N LYS A 63 23.30 5.53 -7.98
CA LYS A 63 21.90 5.65 -7.65
C LYS A 63 21.40 4.42 -6.88
N VAL A 64 21.69 3.20 -7.38
CA VAL A 64 21.33 1.94 -6.70
C VAL A 64 21.97 1.87 -5.31
N PHE A 65 23.22 2.30 -5.17
CA PHE A 65 23.88 2.36 -3.88
C PHE A 65 23.18 3.33 -2.91
N ASN A 66 22.82 4.52 -3.38
CA ASN A 66 22.09 5.50 -2.57
C ASN A 66 20.70 4.98 -2.17
N GLU A 67 19.98 4.32 -3.08
CA GLU A 67 18.67 3.70 -2.77
C GLU A 67 18.80 2.63 -1.68
N ASN A 68 19.86 1.82 -1.70
CA ASN A 68 20.12 0.85 -0.62
C ASN A 68 20.49 1.54 0.70
N LEU A 69 21.24 2.65 0.67
CA LEU A 69 21.51 3.44 1.88
C LEU A 69 20.23 4.04 2.47
N GLU A 70 19.34 4.56 1.63
CA GLU A 70 18.06 5.10 2.05
C GLU A 70 17.17 4.01 2.66
N LEU A 71 17.15 2.79 2.09
CA LEU A 71 16.46 1.64 2.67
C LEU A 71 17.02 1.29 4.07
N ILE A 72 18.32 1.32 4.25
CA ILE A 72 18.97 1.08 5.56
C ILE A 72 18.58 2.17 6.56
N GLN A 73 18.55 3.44 6.15
CA GLN A 73 18.17 4.55 7.01
C GLN A 73 16.68 4.55 7.36
N ASN A 74 15.84 4.26 6.40
CA ASN A 74 14.38 4.37 6.55
C ASN A 74 13.74 3.12 7.17
N ASN A 75 14.34 1.94 7.00
CA ASN A 75 13.80 0.67 7.51
C ASN A 75 14.15 0.39 8.97
N ASN A 76 14.72 1.36 9.71
CA ASN A 76 15.09 1.16 11.10
C ASN A 76 15.79 -0.19 11.32
N THR A 77 16.92 -0.40 10.65
CA THR A 77 17.67 -1.68 10.59
C THR A 77 18.12 -2.24 11.93
N LEU A 78 18.00 -1.45 13.00
CA LEU A 78 18.08 -1.88 14.39
C LEU A 78 16.67 -1.93 15.02
N GLY A 79 15.64 -2.19 14.21
CA GLY A 79 14.27 -2.31 14.64
C GLY A 79 14.08 -3.42 15.67
N TYR A 80 12.92 -3.37 16.29
CA TYR A 80 12.49 -4.43 17.19
C TYR A 80 11.57 -5.38 16.43
N GLN A 81 11.70 -6.66 16.73
CA GLN A 81 10.80 -7.70 16.26
C GLN A 81 9.95 -8.18 17.42
N GLY A 82 8.64 -8.20 17.21
CA GLY A 82 7.69 -8.77 18.17
C GLY A 82 7.55 -10.27 17.99
N SER A 83 7.24 -10.97 19.05
CA SER A 83 6.90 -12.38 19.05
C SER A 83 5.88 -12.70 20.14
N SER A 84 5.08 -13.73 19.89
CA SER A 84 4.13 -14.30 20.85
C SER A 84 4.43 -15.77 21.06
N SER A 85 4.26 -16.26 22.28
CA SER A 85 4.39 -17.69 22.56
C SER A 85 3.22 -18.52 21.99
N ASP A 86 2.11 -17.86 21.64
CA ASP A 86 0.96 -18.46 20.96
C ASP A 86 0.30 -17.45 20.01
N ASN A 87 0.68 -17.53 18.74
CA ASN A 87 0.15 -16.68 17.69
C ASN A 87 -1.32 -16.96 17.35
N THR A 88 -1.92 -18.02 17.89
CA THR A 88 -3.37 -18.27 17.72
C THR A 88 -4.21 -17.47 18.71
N VAL A 89 -3.60 -17.00 19.80
CA VAL A 89 -4.22 -16.15 20.82
C VAL A 89 -3.99 -14.68 20.53
N ALA A 90 -2.75 -14.30 20.28
CA ALA A 90 -2.40 -12.95 19.90
C ALA A 90 -1.12 -12.91 19.09
N THR A 91 -1.02 -11.96 18.15
CA THR A 91 0.23 -11.61 17.49
C THR A 91 0.77 -10.30 18.05
N PHE A 92 2.08 -10.19 18.11
CA PHE A 92 2.77 -8.99 18.57
C PHE A 92 3.84 -8.63 17.56
N THR A 93 3.68 -7.50 16.87
CA THR A 93 4.49 -7.13 15.71
C THR A 93 4.94 -5.68 15.79
N ALA A 94 6.11 -5.38 15.20
CA ALA A 94 6.55 -4.00 15.06
C ALA A 94 5.69 -3.26 14.02
N ASN A 95 5.30 -2.01 14.32
CA ASN A 95 4.52 -1.16 13.42
C ASN A 95 5.38 -0.21 12.56
N GLY A 96 6.71 -0.41 12.55
CA GLY A 96 7.65 0.41 11.78
C GLY A 96 8.04 1.72 12.46
N ASN A 97 7.56 2.00 13.67
CA ASN A 97 7.95 3.20 14.42
C ASN A 97 9.30 2.97 15.12
N ALA A 98 10.22 3.94 14.98
CA ALA A 98 11.57 3.89 15.53
C ALA A 98 11.65 3.88 17.08
N SER A 99 10.51 4.05 17.76
CA SER A 99 10.44 4.17 19.22
C SER A 99 10.23 2.84 19.95
N ALA A 100 10.24 1.71 19.23
CA ALA A 100 10.09 0.40 19.86
C ALA A 100 11.18 0.14 20.91
N SER A 101 10.83 -0.58 21.97
CA SER A 101 11.76 -0.95 23.03
C SER A 101 11.58 -2.43 23.39
N ALA A 102 12.64 -3.02 23.94
CA ALA A 102 12.60 -4.40 24.42
C ALA A 102 11.54 -4.54 25.51
N THR A 103 10.66 -5.52 25.38
CA THR A 103 9.67 -5.88 26.38
C THR A 103 9.53 -7.39 26.50
N ASN A 104 9.06 -7.84 27.65
CA ASN A 104 8.74 -9.24 27.92
C ASN A 104 7.60 -9.24 28.95
N SER A 105 6.39 -9.45 28.46
CA SER A 105 5.18 -9.31 29.27
C SER A 105 4.29 -10.54 29.17
N SER A 106 3.55 -10.80 30.21
CA SER A 106 2.53 -11.85 30.28
C SER A 106 1.17 -11.29 29.87
N LEU A 107 0.57 -11.86 28.82
CA LEU A 107 -0.75 -11.47 28.31
C LEU A 107 -1.77 -12.58 28.60
N THR A 108 -2.94 -12.20 29.13
CA THR A 108 -4.12 -13.07 29.18
C THR A 108 -5.29 -12.34 28.52
N VAL A 109 -5.89 -12.95 27.50
CA VAL A 109 -7.04 -12.38 26.78
C VAL A 109 -8.31 -12.97 27.35
N SER A 110 -9.14 -12.16 28.02
CA SER A 110 -10.41 -12.58 28.59
C SER A 110 -11.53 -12.62 27.56
N SER A 111 -11.64 -11.57 26.74
CA SER A 111 -12.62 -11.46 25.64
C SER A 111 -12.08 -10.59 24.52
N LEU A 112 -12.58 -10.82 23.31
CA LEU A 112 -12.34 -9.95 22.17
C LEU A 112 -13.39 -8.84 22.09
N ALA A 113 -13.03 -7.73 21.46
CA ALA A 113 -13.98 -6.72 21.04
C ALA A 113 -14.90 -7.31 19.96
N THR A 114 -16.17 -6.98 20.01
CA THR A 114 -17.19 -7.37 19.02
C THR A 114 -17.86 -6.14 18.43
N ALA A 115 -18.30 -6.25 17.19
CA ALA A 115 -19.06 -5.22 16.50
C ALA A 115 -20.56 -5.47 16.68
N HIS A 116 -21.33 -4.42 16.91
CA HIS A 116 -22.78 -4.51 16.95
C HIS A 116 -23.31 -4.95 15.60
N THR A 117 -24.10 -6.00 15.54
CA THR A 117 -24.64 -6.56 14.30
C THR A 117 -26.15 -6.69 14.39
N LEU A 118 -26.83 -6.01 13.49
CA LEU A 118 -28.29 -6.04 13.35
C LEU A 118 -28.68 -6.70 12.02
N THR A 119 -29.77 -7.46 12.01
CA THR A 119 -30.37 -8.00 10.76
C THR A 119 -31.80 -7.55 10.62
N GLY A 120 -32.15 -7.08 9.43
CA GLY A 120 -33.49 -6.71 9.05
C GLY A 120 -34.40 -7.91 8.73
N PRO A 121 -35.58 -7.65 8.21
CA PRO A 121 -36.57 -8.70 7.89
C PRO A 121 -36.06 -9.64 6.79
N SER A 122 -36.61 -10.84 6.78
CA SER A 122 -36.38 -11.85 5.74
C SER A 122 -37.14 -11.50 4.45
N LEU A 123 -36.41 -11.45 3.33
CA LEU A 123 -36.94 -11.15 2.00
C LEU A 123 -36.68 -12.33 1.07
N SER A 124 -37.60 -12.53 0.09
CA SER A 124 -37.50 -13.66 -0.84
C SER A 124 -36.48 -13.50 -1.95
N SER A 125 -36.02 -12.26 -2.22
CA SER A 125 -35.06 -11.94 -3.30
C SER A 125 -34.16 -10.79 -2.93
N SER A 126 -32.97 -10.77 -3.50
CA SER A 126 -32.03 -9.61 -3.47
C SER A 126 -32.60 -8.37 -4.18
N ASP A 127 -33.61 -8.54 -5.02
CA ASP A 127 -34.33 -7.48 -5.74
C ASP A 127 -35.62 -7.05 -5.05
N SER A 128 -35.92 -7.59 -3.87
CA SER A 128 -37.09 -7.20 -3.08
C SER A 128 -37.04 -5.71 -2.76
N LEU A 129 -38.19 -5.04 -2.92
CA LEU A 129 -38.31 -3.61 -2.68
C LEU A 129 -38.37 -3.33 -1.17
N VAL A 130 -37.63 -2.31 -0.71
CA VAL A 130 -37.64 -1.88 0.70
C VAL A 130 -38.79 -0.91 1.00
N GLY A 131 -39.43 -0.34 -0.04
CA GLY A 131 -40.44 0.69 0.11
C GLY A 131 -39.88 2.07 0.40
N ALA A 132 -40.73 3.10 0.19
CA ALA A 132 -40.31 4.48 0.47
C ALA A 132 -40.15 4.71 1.97
N ARG A 133 -38.94 5.01 2.40
CA ARG A 133 -38.56 5.24 3.81
C ARG A 133 -37.28 6.05 3.96
N THR A 134 -37.11 6.65 5.10
CA THR A 134 -35.81 7.18 5.53
C THR A 134 -35.40 6.45 6.78
N ILE A 135 -34.22 5.85 6.78
CA ILE A 135 -33.57 5.36 7.99
C ILE A 135 -32.50 6.34 8.43
N THR A 136 -32.33 6.43 9.75
CA THR A 136 -31.22 7.19 10.35
C THR A 136 -30.51 6.26 11.32
N ILE A 137 -29.17 6.12 11.15
CA ILE A 137 -28.32 5.28 11.99
C ILE A 137 -27.42 6.20 12.81
N THR A 138 -27.37 5.97 14.09
CA THR A 138 -26.51 6.70 15.05
C THR A 138 -25.79 5.68 15.89
N ASN A 139 -24.47 5.76 15.97
CA ASN A 139 -23.63 4.94 16.82
C ASN A 139 -23.55 5.54 18.22
N GLY A 140 -23.41 4.66 19.22
CA GLY A 140 -23.35 5.08 20.62
C GLY A 140 -23.46 3.93 21.59
N THR A 141 -24.01 4.19 22.77
CA THR A 141 -24.17 3.21 23.84
C THR A 141 -25.64 3.12 24.26
N TRP A 142 -26.16 1.91 24.37
CA TRP A 142 -27.46 1.65 24.99
C TRP A 142 -27.30 1.50 26.49
N SER A 143 -28.21 2.10 27.29
CA SER A 143 -28.23 1.91 28.74
C SER A 143 -28.64 0.47 29.15
N ALA A 144 -29.41 -0.21 28.31
CA ALA A 144 -29.71 -1.63 28.29
C ALA A 144 -30.19 -2.00 26.88
N ASP A 145 -30.21 -3.29 26.53
CA ASP A 145 -30.70 -3.78 25.24
C ASP A 145 -32.15 -3.33 25.01
N PRO A 146 -32.50 -2.65 23.90
CA PRO A 146 -33.86 -2.23 23.56
C PRO A 146 -34.86 -3.39 23.51
N LEU A 147 -34.40 -4.63 23.28
CA LEU A 147 -35.23 -5.86 23.35
C LEU A 147 -35.75 -6.19 24.76
N GLN A 148 -35.13 -5.64 25.80
CA GLN A 148 -35.46 -5.95 27.21
C GLN A 148 -36.68 -5.19 27.74
N GLY A 149 -37.29 -4.29 26.97
CA GLY A 149 -38.54 -3.59 27.29
C GLY A 149 -38.41 -2.42 28.28
N GLY A 150 -38.66 -1.22 27.78
CA GLY A 150 -39.02 -0.02 28.57
C GLY A 150 -37.86 0.78 29.21
N GLY A 151 -37.72 2.04 28.77
CA GLY A 151 -36.88 3.02 29.46
C GLY A 151 -35.40 3.07 29.07
N GLN A 152 -35.00 2.31 28.02
CA GLN A 152 -33.63 2.35 27.53
C GLN A 152 -33.37 3.63 26.80
N THR A 153 -32.16 4.20 27.00
CA THR A 153 -31.70 5.40 26.33
C THR A 153 -30.46 5.08 25.49
N HIS A 154 -30.42 5.62 24.31
CA HIS A 154 -29.22 5.59 23.47
C HIS A 154 -28.48 6.93 23.59
N THR A 155 -27.21 6.88 23.92
CA THR A 155 -26.33 8.04 23.99
C THR A 155 -25.37 7.96 22.81
N SER A 156 -25.41 8.95 21.90
CA SER A 156 -24.48 9.00 20.75
C SER A 156 -23.04 9.12 21.20
N ASN A 157 -22.14 8.48 20.47
CA ASN A 157 -20.68 8.60 20.65
C ASN A 157 -20.08 9.83 19.94
N GLY A 158 -20.91 10.60 19.20
CA GLY A 158 -20.47 11.80 18.48
C GLY A 158 -20.00 11.56 17.05
N GLN A 159 -20.00 10.31 16.57
CA GLN A 159 -19.77 10.00 15.15
C GLN A 159 -20.88 10.58 14.27
N ASP A 160 -20.61 10.66 12.97
CA ASP A 160 -21.55 11.19 11.98
C ASP A 160 -22.85 10.36 11.91
N VAL A 161 -23.97 11.06 11.78
CA VAL A 161 -25.28 10.44 11.64
C VAL A 161 -25.48 10.05 10.17
N ILE A 162 -25.70 8.76 9.92
CA ILE A 162 -25.95 8.22 8.59
C ILE A 162 -27.45 8.32 8.32
N SER A 163 -27.86 9.09 7.30
CA SER A 163 -29.27 9.22 6.89
C SER A 163 -29.46 8.80 5.42
N VAL A 164 -30.35 7.86 5.18
CA VAL A 164 -30.58 7.29 3.85
C VAL A 164 -32.07 7.26 3.53
N THR A 165 -32.45 7.80 2.37
CA THR A 165 -33.83 7.85 1.90
C THR A 165 -34.02 6.95 0.69
N ALA A 166 -34.81 5.88 0.86
CA ALA A 166 -35.23 4.96 -0.19
C ALA A 166 -36.55 5.42 -0.81
N THR A 167 -36.72 5.14 -2.09
CA THR A 167 -37.99 5.31 -2.82
C THR A 167 -38.82 4.02 -2.84
N SER A 168 -40.03 4.07 -3.34
CA SER A 168 -40.89 2.90 -3.50
C SER A 168 -40.34 1.83 -4.48
N THR A 169 -39.34 2.19 -5.30
CA THR A 169 -38.71 1.30 -6.29
C THR A 169 -37.31 0.88 -5.88
N THR A 170 -36.82 1.30 -4.72
CA THR A 170 -35.48 0.95 -4.22
C THR A 170 -35.45 -0.52 -3.80
N THR A 171 -34.54 -1.30 -4.40
CA THR A 171 -34.30 -2.70 -4.00
C THR A 171 -33.42 -2.75 -2.74
N ILE A 172 -33.41 -3.88 -2.03
CA ILE A 172 -32.54 -4.08 -0.85
C ILE A 172 -31.06 -3.97 -1.25
N ALA A 173 -30.67 -4.38 -2.47
CA ALA A 173 -29.30 -4.24 -2.96
C ALA A 173 -28.91 -2.77 -3.11
N GLN A 174 -29.78 -1.97 -3.73
CA GLN A 174 -29.55 -0.52 -3.84
C GLN A 174 -29.54 0.15 -2.48
N PHE A 175 -30.40 -0.28 -1.56
CA PHE A 175 -30.49 0.27 -0.22
C PHE A 175 -29.20 0.03 0.60
N ARG A 176 -28.63 -1.19 0.52
CA ARG A 176 -27.30 -1.52 1.04
C ARG A 176 -26.25 -0.57 0.50
N ASP A 177 -26.22 -0.34 -0.82
CA ASP A 177 -25.22 0.52 -1.46
C ASP A 177 -25.38 1.97 -1.03
N MET A 178 -26.63 2.43 -0.86
CA MET A 178 -26.92 3.78 -0.36
C MET A 178 -26.40 3.96 1.08
N ILE A 179 -26.59 2.97 1.95
CA ILE A 179 -26.06 2.99 3.33
C ILE A 179 -24.54 3.03 3.31
N ASN A 180 -23.89 2.14 2.54
CA ASN A 180 -22.44 2.10 2.44
C ASN A 180 -21.83 3.38 1.83
N ASN A 181 -22.53 4.03 0.92
CA ASN A 181 -22.09 5.32 0.36
C ASN A 181 -22.27 6.49 1.33
N ALA A 182 -23.28 6.42 2.20
CA ALA A 182 -23.54 7.44 3.22
C ALA A 182 -22.72 7.25 4.49
N ALA A 183 -22.20 6.04 4.74
CA ALA A 183 -21.35 5.74 5.88
C ALA A 183 -19.98 6.40 5.72
N THR A 184 -19.55 7.09 6.77
CA THR A 184 -18.28 7.82 6.92
C THR A 184 -17.27 6.99 7.71
N ASP A 185 -16.05 7.47 7.76
CA ASP A 185 -14.98 7.06 8.66
C ASP A 185 -14.72 8.28 9.55
N SER A 186 -15.44 8.36 10.65
CA SER A 186 -15.50 9.57 11.48
C SER A 186 -14.27 9.77 12.36
N ASP A 187 -13.54 8.72 12.66
CA ASP A 187 -12.32 8.72 13.49
C ASP A 187 -11.02 8.59 12.68
N ASN A 188 -11.14 8.39 11.33
CA ASN A 188 -10.06 8.25 10.38
C ASN A 188 -9.14 7.05 10.66
N ASP A 189 -9.71 5.94 11.11
CA ASP A 189 -8.99 4.69 11.33
C ASP A 189 -8.86 3.83 10.05
N GLY A 190 -9.48 4.27 8.94
CA GLY A 190 -9.50 3.61 7.63
C GLY A 190 -10.66 2.63 7.47
N GLN A 191 -11.56 2.54 8.44
CA GLN A 191 -12.79 1.76 8.38
C GLN A 191 -14.00 2.69 8.35
N LYS A 192 -15.14 2.17 7.95
CA LYS A 192 -16.40 2.93 8.00
C LYS A 192 -17.14 2.62 9.29
N ASP A 193 -17.70 3.66 9.90
CA ASP A 193 -18.49 3.57 11.13
C ASP A 193 -19.61 2.52 11.08
N VAL A 194 -20.16 2.29 9.91
CA VAL A 194 -21.18 1.25 9.64
C VAL A 194 -20.96 0.62 8.27
N ASN A 195 -21.08 -0.69 8.20
CA ASN A 195 -21.05 -1.48 6.98
C ASN A 195 -22.37 -2.24 6.80
N ALA A 196 -23.00 -2.08 5.64
CA ALA A 196 -24.21 -2.80 5.27
C ALA A 196 -23.89 -3.94 4.29
N THR A 197 -24.43 -5.12 4.55
CA THR A 197 -24.31 -6.31 3.69
C THR A 197 -25.64 -6.99 3.50
N ILE A 198 -25.78 -7.84 2.45
CA ILE A 198 -26.93 -8.71 2.28
C ILE A 198 -26.49 -10.13 2.62
N LEU A 199 -27.12 -10.72 3.61
CA LEU A 199 -26.92 -12.11 4.00
C LEU A 199 -27.99 -12.99 3.33
N TYR A 200 -27.55 -14.12 2.78
CA TYR A 200 -28.43 -15.18 2.28
C TYR A 200 -28.27 -16.43 3.13
N ASN A 201 -29.35 -16.89 3.76
CA ASN A 201 -29.33 -18.04 4.67
C ASN A 201 -29.70 -19.39 4.01
N GLY A 202 -29.69 -19.44 2.67
CA GLY A 202 -30.12 -20.61 1.90
C GLY A 202 -31.60 -20.55 1.46
N SER A 203 -32.40 -19.63 2.01
CA SER A 203 -33.81 -19.45 1.69
C SER A 203 -34.24 -17.99 1.52
N ASN A 204 -33.69 -17.10 2.35
CA ASN A 204 -34.10 -15.70 2.40
C ASN A 204 -32.86 -14.77 2.40
N TYR A 205 -33.06 -13.56 1.94
CA TYR A 205 -32.13 -12.45 1.96
C TYR A 205 -32.48 -11.51 3.10
N MET A 206 -31.46 -10.98 3.79
CA MET A 206 -31.62 -10.05 4.90
C MET A 206 -30.55 -8.95 4.80
N LEU A 207 -30.96 -7.70 5.03
CA LEU A 207 -29.98 -6.62 5.24
C LEU A 207 -29.34 -6.84 6.61
N ALA A 208 -28.02 -6.89 6.65
CA ALA A 208 -27.24 -6.86 7.88
C ALA A 208 -26.49 -5.53 7.96
N LEU A 209 -26.57 -4.89 9.12
CA LEU A 209 -25.78 -3.72 9.49
C LEU A 209 -24.76 -4.15 10.54
N LYS A 210 -23.52 -3.76 10.35
CA LYS A 210 -22.42 -4.02 11.29
C LYS A 210 -21.72 -2.69 11.57
N SER A 211 -21.60 -2.36 12.85
CA SER A 211 -20.80 -1.22 13.31
C SER A 211 -19.31 -1.57 13.37
N GLU A 212 -18.50 -0.61 13.74
CA GLU A 212 -17.15 -0.89 14.24
C GLU A 212 -17.20 -1.67 15.56
N PHE A 213 -16.02 -2.15 15.96
CA PHE A 213 -15.87 -2.84 17.25
C PHE A 213 -16.07 -1.86 18.43
N GLY A 214 -16.43 -2.42 19.57
CA GLY A 214 -16.49 -1.70 20.83
C GLY A 214 -17.90 -1.44 21.35
N ALA A 215 -17.99 -1.31 22.67
CA ALA A 215 -19.24 -1.07 23.37
C ALA A 215 -19.87 0.31 23.11
N THR A 216 -19.08 1.26 22.62
CA THR A 216 -19.54 2.61 22.27
C THR A 216 -20.05 2.73 20.85
N ASN A 217 -20.02 1.65 20.06
CA ASN A 217 -20.42 1.62 18.65
C ASN A 217 -21.72 0.82 18.43
N GLU A 218 -22.57 0.73 19.44
CA GLU A 218 -23.89 0.12 19.26
C GLU A 218 -24.82 1.05 18.50
N MET A 219 -25.48 0.51 17.48
CA MET A 219 -26.33 1.29 16.58
C MET A 219 -27.72 1.50 17.16
N LYS A 220 -28.24 2.72 17.05
CA LYS A 220 -29.65 3.05 17.04
C LYS A 220 -30.08 3.29 15.59
N VAL A 221 -31.14 2.61 15.15
CA VAL A 221 -31.70 2.78 13.82
C VAL A 221 -33.14 3.24 13.94
N THR A 222 -33.45 4.41 13.39
CA THR A 222 -34.84 4.89 13.28
C THR A 222 -35.32 4.68 11.85
N ASP A 223 -36.58 4.30 11.66
CA ASP A 223 -37.23 4.08 10.38
C ASP A 223 -38.53 4.90 10.33
N ASN A 224 -38.62 5.90 9.48
CA ASN A 224 -39.76 6.82 9.41
C ASN A 224 -40.99 6.24 8.65
N HIS A 225 -41.00 4.95 8.29
CA HIS A 225 -42.11 4.36 7.60
C HIS A 225 -43.33 4.23 8.53
N ALA A 226 -44.36 5.04 8.32
CA ALA A 226 -45.48 5.27 9.24
C ALA A 226 -46.27 4.02 9.67
N SER A 227 -46.27 2.96 8.87
CA SER A 227 -47.09 1.74 9.12
C SER A 227 -46.25 0.45 9.16
N SER A 228 -44.96 0.51 8.89
CA SER A 228 -44.09 -0.67 8.88
C SER A 228 -42.63 -0.30 9.02
N PRO A 229 -42.16 0.14 10.23
CA PRO A 229 -40.79 0.53 10.49
C PRO A 229 -39.86 -0.68 10.66
N VAL A 230 -39.85 -1.57 9.67
CA VAL A 230 -39.20 -2.91 9.74
C VAL A 230 -37.68 -2.87 9.84
N TYR A 231 -37.07 -1.71 9.64
CA TYR A 231 -35.63 -1.49 9.83
C TYR A 231 -35.33 -0.68 11.10
N ALA A 232 -36.30 -0.49 11.99
CA ALA A 232 -36.07 0.20 13.25
C ALA A 232 -35.33 -0.70 14.26
N TYR A 233 -34.41 -0.10 14.99
CA TYR A 233 -33.81 -0.63 16.22
C TYR A 233 -33.68 0.54 17.20
N ASP A 234 -34.81 0.87 17.83
CA ASP A 234 -34.95 1.99 18.73
C ASP A 234 -36.02 1.68 19.80
N THR A 235 -36.28 2.65 20.68
CA THR A 235 -37.27 2.52 21.74
C THR A 235 -38.66 3.08 21.36
N THR A 236 -38.78 3.77 20.22
CA THR A 236 -40.04 4.40 19.77
C THR A 236 -40.91 3.41 19.02
N ASP A 237 -40.35 2.77 18.00
CA ASP A 237 -41.04 1.80 17.16
C ASP A 237 -40.82 0.36 17.63
N GLY A 238 -39.99 0.20 18.65
CA GLY A 238 -39.50 -1.07 19.15
C GLY A 238 -38.43 -1.68 18.22
N PRO A 239 -37.71 -2.69 18.68
CA PRO A 239 -36.69 -3.34 17.89
C PRO A 239 -37.31 -4.27 16.84
N GLN A 240 -37.43 -3.80 15.60
CA GLN A 240 -37.90 -4.56 14.46
C GLN A 240 -36.75 -5.31 13.77
N MET A 241 -35.54 -4.74 13.82
CA MET A 241 -34.32 -5.47 13.47
C MET A 241 -33.93 -6.39 14.62
N THR A 242 -33.32 -7.51 14.28
CA THR A 242 -32.80 -8.48 15.27
C THR A 242 -31.34 -8.22 15.54
N GLN A 243 -31.00 -7.99 16.80
CA GLN A 243 -29.61 -7.97 17.24
C GLN A 243 -29.03 -9.39 17.18
N ARG A 244 -27.92 -9.53 16.49
CA ARG A 244 -27.19 -10.80 16.38
C ARG A 244 -25.95 -10.83 17.26
N VAL A 245 -25.28 -9.69 17.39
CA VAL A 245 -24.10 -9.51 18.23
C VAL A 245 -24.21 -8.14 18.88
N SER A 246 -23.94 -8.04 20.18
CA SER A 246 -23.76 -6.76 20.87
C SER A 246 -22.37 -6.21 20.59
N GLY A 247 -22.23 -4.89 20.56
CA GLY A 247 -20.93 -4.22 20.62
C GLY A 247 -20.30 -4.41 22.00
N THR A 248 -19.08 -4.91 22.05
CA THR A 248 -18.33 -5.07 23.31
C THR A 248 -16.86 -4.72 23.13
N ASP A 249 -16.24 -4.24 24.19
CA ASP A 249 -14.80 -4.01 24.23
C ASP A 249 -14.03 -5.32 24.43
N SER A 250 -12.80 -5.35 23.94
CA SER A 250 -11.83 -6.38 24.34
C SER A 250 -11.45 -6.19 25.79
N SER A 251 -11.24 -7.31 26.49
CA SER A 251 -10.76 -7.33 27.87
C SER A 251 -9.58 -8.28 27.98
N PHE A 252 -8.48 -7.79 28.52
CA PHE A 252 -7.25 -8.54 28.67
C PHE A 252 -6.43 -8.03 29.87
N THR A 253 -5.41 -8.78 30.26
CA THR A 253 -4.45 -8.36 31.27
C THR A 253 -3.04 -8.43 30.73
N ILE A 254 -2.23 -7.43 31.08
CA ILE A 254 -0.79 -7.43 30.83
C ILE A 254 -0.09 -7.32 32.19
N ASP A 255 0.74 -8.31 32.50
CA ASP A 255 1.45 -8.42 33.78
C ASP A 255 0.53 -8.29 34.99
N GLY A 256 -0.71 -8.81 34.88
CA GLY A 256 -1.74 -8.75 35.92
C GLY A 256 -2.54 -7.44 35.95
N VAL A 257 -2.25 -6.45 35.13
CA VAL A 257 -3.02 -5.21 35.01
C VAL A 257 -4.15 -5.40 34.00
N SER A 258 -5.40 -5.20 34.43
CA SER A 258 -6.58 -5.30 33.56
C SER A 258 -6.72 -4.08 32.67
N MET A 259 -7.02 -4.33 31.40
CA MET A 259 -7.19 -3.33 30.36
C MET A 259 -8.40 -3.65 29.51
N THR A 260 -9.02 -2.61 28.94
CA THR A 260 -10.10 -2.73 27.94
C THR A 260 -9.78 -1.83 26.76
N ARG A 261 -10.14 -2.27 25.55
CA ARG A 261 -10.04 -1.46 24.33
C ARG A 261 -11.23 -1.74 23.41
N SER A 262 -11.66 -0.73 22.70
CA SER A 262 -12.74 -0.87 21.70
C SER A 262 -12.36 -1.71 20.49
N SER A 263 -11.06 -1.96 20.27
CA SER A 263 -10.51 -2.72 19.14
C SER A 263 -9.80 -4.00 19.60
N ASN A 264 -9.58 -4.93 18.68
CA ASN A 264 -8.70 -6.08 18.85
C ASN A 264 -7.28 -5.79 18.35
N SER A 265 -7.10 -4.71 17.56
CA SER A 265 -5.80 -4.19 17.13
C SER A 265 -5.41 -3.03 18.04
N ILE A 266 -4.32 -3.17 18.77
CA ILE A 266 -3.93 -2.29 19.87
C ILE A 266 -2.51 -1.82 19.62
N ASP A 267 -2.33 -0.53 19.36
CA ASP A 267 -1.06 0.10 19.02
C ASP A 267 -0.60 1.17 20.05
N ASP A 268 -1.43 1.42 21.06
CA ASP A 268 -1.20 2.43 22.08
C ASP A 268 -0.52 1.92 23.37
N LEU A 269 -0.33 0.60 23.51
CA LEU A 269 0.23 0.01 24.73
C LEU A 269 1.75 -0.04 24.75
N PHE A 270 2.36 -0.33 23.60
CA PHE A 270 3.81 -0.49 23.47
C PHE A 270 4.31 0.37 22.34
N ASN A 271 5.21 1.28 22.64
CA ASN A 271 5.78 2.15 21.62
C ASN A 271 6.37 1.34 20.47
N GLY A 272 5.94 1.64 19.25
CA GLY A 272 6.44 1.00 18.05
C GLY A 272 5.98 -0.45 17.81
N MET A 273 5.02 -0.94 18.60
CA MET A 273 4.50 -2.30 18.50
C MET A 273 2.98 -2.30 18.41
N THR A 274 2.43 -3.25 17.66
CA THR A 274 1.00 -3.53 17.58
C THR A 274 0.72 -4.91 18.16
N LEU A 275 -0.25 -4.98 19.06
CA LEU A 275 -0.79 -6.19 19.64
C LEU A 275 -2.15 -6.51 19.00
N GLU A 276 -2.23 -7.62 18.27
CA GLU A 276 -3.47 -8.12 17.68
C GLU A 276 -4.04 -9.27 18.53
N LEU A 277 -5.22 -9.08 19.08
CA LEU A 277 -5.94 -10.10 19.84
C LEU A 277 -6.77 -10.96 18.89
N MET A 278 -6.51 -12.27 18.86
CA MET A 278 -7.15 -13.21 17.92
C MET A 278 -8.14 -14.17 18.59
N LYS A 279 -7.91 -14.49 19.87
CA LYS A 279 -8.72 -15.45 20.60
C LYS A 279 -8.57 -15.23 22.12
N ALA A 280 -9.67 -15.46 22.87
CA ALA A 280 -9.60 -15.54 24.32
C ALA A 280 -8.70 -16.71 24.76
N SER A 281 -7.87 -16.48 25.78
CA SER A 281 -6.96 -17.49 26.32
C SER A 281 -7.40 -17.88 27.74
N GLY A 282 -7.35 -19.19 28.02
CA GLY A 282 -7.57 -19.69 29.39
C GLY A 282 -6.34 -19.63 30.29
N SER A 283 -5.18 -19.29 29.71
CA SER A 283 -3.88 -19.24 30.40
C SER A 283 -3.06 -18.08 29.86
N PRO A 284 -2.12 -17.54 30.66
CA PRO A 284 -1.22 -16.49 30.21
C PRO A 284 -0.33 -16.97 29.06
N ILE A 285 -0.12 -16.12 28.07
CA ILE A 285 0.89 -16.25 27.02
C ILE A 285 1.97 -15.19 27.22
N THR A 286 3.13 -15.39 26.64
CA THR A 286 4.23 -14.42 26.69
C THR A 286 4.32 -13.66 25.37
N ILE A 287 4.33 -12.33 25.43
CA ILE A 287 4.67 -11.45 24.32
C ILE A 287 6.04 -10.82 24.56
N LYS A 288 6.87 -10.76 23.52
CA LYS A 288 8.23 -10.21 23.61
C LYS A 288 8.51 -9.30 22.43
N SER A 289 9.31 -8.29 22.71
CA SER A 289 9.94 -7.46 21.70
C SER A 289 11.45 -7.45 21.93
N ASP A 290 12.21 -7.92 20.97
CA ASP A 290 13.67 -7.96 20.98
C ASP A 290 14.22 -7.25 19.74
N VAL A 291 15.50 -6.86 19.78
CA VAL A 291 16.19 -6.28 18.62
C VAL A 291 16.21 -7.29 17.48
N ASP A 292 15.79 -6.87 16.29
CA ASP A 292 15.81 -7.70 15.07
C ASP A 292 17.24 -7.79 14.50
N LEU A 293 18.04 -8.67 15.08
CA LEU A 293 19.41 -8.92 14.64
C LEU A 293 19.46 -9.56 13.25
N ALA A 294 18.41 -10.25 12.79
CA ALA A 294 18.37 -10.88 11.49
C ALA A 294 18.24 -9.82 10.39
N SER A 295 17.27 -8.93 10.50
CA SER A 295 17.11 -7.81 9.58
C SER A 295 18.31 -6.87 9.58
N ALA A 296 18.92 -6.63 10.75
CA ALA A 296 20.14 -5.83 10.84
C ALA A 296 21.32 -6.49 10.09
N ARG A 297 21.50 -7.81 10.24
CA ARG A 297 22.52 -8.57 9.50
C ARG A 297 22.26 -8.53 7.99
N ASP A 298 21.02 -8.76 7.58
CA ASP A 298 20.65 -8.77 6.16
C ASP A 298 20.88 -7.40 5.52
N ALA A 299 20.56 -6.31 6.22
CA ALA A 299 20.82 -4.96 5.78
C ALA A 299 22.33 -4.68 5.62
N ILE A 300 23.16 -5.07 6.59
CA ILE A 300 24.61 -4.94 6.50
C ILE A 300 25.17 -5.79 5.36
N THR A 301 24.68 -7.01 5.19
CA THR A 301 25.11 -7.90 4.11
C THR A 301 24.73 -7.32 2.75
N SER A 302 23.52 -6.81 2.59
CA SER A 302 23.08 -6.13 1.37
C SER A 302 23.93 -4.91 1.07
N PHE A 303 24.25 -4.10 2.07
CA PHE A 303 25.15 -2.96 1.92
C PHE A 303 26.52 -3.38 1.41
N VAL A 304 27.15 -4.37 2.06
CA VAL A 304 28.48 -4.87 1.67
C VAL A 304 28.46 -5.42 0.25
N THR A 305 27.41 -6.17 -0.11
CA THR A 305 27.25 -6.72 -1.46
C THR A 305 27.14 -5.59 -2.49
N THR A 306 26.23 -4.64 -2.27
CA THR A 306 26.03 -3.51 -3.19
C THR A 306 27.28 -2.64 -3.29
N TYR A 307 28.00 -2.42 -2.17
CA TYR A 307 29.27 -1.70 -2.20
C TYR A 307 30.31 -2.42 -3.07
N ASN A 308 30.45 -3.73 -2.91
CA ASN A 308 31.39 -4.52 -3.71
C ASN A 308 31.02 -4.53 -5.19
N ASP A 309 29.74 -4.63 -5.52
CA ASP A 309 29.23 -4.60 -6.92
C ASP A 309 29.52 -3.24 -7.57
N VAL A 310 29.27 -2.15 -6.85
CA VAL A 310 29.60 -0.80 -7.32
C VAL A 310 31.10 -0.64 -7.50
N TYR A 311 31.90 -1.08 -6.51
CA TYR A 311 33.36 -1.02 -6.58
C TYR A 311 33.90 -1.82 -7.77
N ALA A 312 33.44 -3.06 -7.96
CA ALA A 312 33.85 -3.91 -9.09
C ALA A 312 33.48 -3.26 -10.43
N SER A 313 32.29 -2.70 -10.55
CA SER A 313 31.85 -2.01 -11.78
C SER A 313 32.68 -0.75 -12.08
N LEU A 314 33.06 0.01 -11.04
CA LEU A 314 33.92 1.19 -11.19
C LEU A 314 35.35 0.79 -11.57
N GLU A 315 35.86 -0.32 -11.01
CA GLU A 315 37.18 -0.86 -11.33
C GLU A 315 37.25 -1.38 -12.76
N ASP A 316 36.19 -2.05 -13.25
CA ASP A 316 36.09 -2.50 -14.65
C ASP A 316 36.11 -1.31 -15.63
N LEU A 317 35.45 -0.21 -15.29
CA LEU A 317 35.48 1.02 -16.09
C LEU A 317 36.85 1.73 -16.04
N ARG A 318 37.61 1.57 -14.95
CA ARG A 318 38.94 2.12 -14.77
C ARG A 318 40.01 1.32 -15.51
N THR A 319 39.90 -0.01 -15.45
CA THR A 319 40.86 -0.93 -16.05
C THR A 319 40.38 -1.27 -17.46
N ASN A 320 41.09 -0.78 -18.47
CA ASN A 320 40.80 -1.13 -19.86
C ASN A 320 41.22 -2.59 -20.13
N ASN A 321 40.39 -3.53 -19.71
CA ASN A 321 40.64 -4.98 -19.84
C ASN A 321 40.04 -5.57 -21.12
N SER A 322 39.56 -4.73 -22.06
CA SER A 322 39.09 -5.23 -23.35
C SER A 322 40.26 -5.65 -24.22
N THR A 323 40.38 -6.95 -24.50
CA THR A 323 41.20 -7.53 -25.55
C THR A 323 40.60 -7.27 -26.96
N ASP A 324 39.50 -6.54 -27.01
CA ASP A 324 38.76 -6.21 -28.26
C ASP A 324 39.06 -4.74 -28.60
N GLU A 325 39.76 -4.52 -29.74
CA GLU A 325 40.12 -3.18 -30.20
C GLU A 325 38.92 -2.27 -30.50
N ASN A 326 37.69 -2.79 -30.44
CA ASN A 326 36.44 -2.10 -30.68
C ASN A 326 35.63 -1.76 -29.41
N GLN A 327 36.05 -2.17 -28.22
CA GLN A 327 35.36 -1.82 -26.97
C GLN A 327 36.02 -0.60 -26.30
N THR A 328 35.42 0.56 -26.55
CA THR A 328 35.87 1.86 -26.04
C THR A 328 35.14 2.31 -24.77
N GLU A 329 34.56 1.40 -24.03
CA GLU A 329 33.83 1.71 -22.77
C GLU A 329 34.77 1.87 -21.56
N SER A 330 35.89 2.51 -21.75
CA SER A 330 36.86 2.71 -20.66
C SER A 330 36.95 4.18 -20.28
N LEU A 331 36.84 4.45 -18.99
CA LEU A 331 37.19 5.73 -18.38
C LEU A 331 38.62 5.73 -17.82
N ALA A 332 39.49 4.86 -18.36
CA ALA A 332 40.89 4.79 -17.97
C ALA A 332 41.58 6.16 -18.13
N GLY A 333 42.08 6.72 -17.03
CA GLY A 333 42.68 8.04 -17.02
C GLY A 333 41.74 9.21 -16.70
N ASP A 334 40.43 8.97 -16.50
CA ASP A 334 39.52 10.01 -16.05
C ASP A 334 39.82 10.40 -14.60
N THR A 335 39.97 11.71 -14.35
CA THR A 335 40.30 12.22 -13.02
C THR A 335 39.14 12.14 -12.02
N LEU A 336 37.89 12.17 -12.47
CA LEU A 336 36.72 12.02 -11.63
C LEU A 336 36.64 10.61 -11.06
N LEU A 337 36.82 9.59 -11.91
CA LEU A 337 36.78 8.20 -11.48
C LEU A 337 37.89 7.87 -10.47
N ARG A 338 39.10 8.48 -10.66
CA ARG A 338 40.21 8.34 -9.71
C ARG A 338 39.94 8.98 -8.35
N THR A 339 38.98 9.89 -8.26
CA THR A 339 38.63 10.58 -7.02
C THR A 339 37.52 9.81 -6.26
N ILE A 340 36.73 9.02 -6.99
CA ILE A 340 35.63 8.21 -6.41
C ILE A 340 36.12 6.87 -5.87
N LEU A 341 37.15 6.28 -6.49
CA LEU A 341 37.84 5.06 -6.05
C LEU A 341 38.95 5.37 -5.03
#